data_3277de56ee589c8a1606daa2b4ce4fdf
#
_entry.id   3277de56ee589c8a1606daa2b4ce4fdf
#
_cell.length_a   1.000
_cell.length_b   1.000
_cell.length_c   1.000
_cell.angle_alpha   90.00
_cell.angle_beta   90.00
_cell.angle_gamma   90.00
#
_symmetry.space_group_name_H-M   'P 1'
#
loop_
_entity.id
_entity.type
_entity.pdbx_description
1 polymer ?
#
loop_
_entity_poly.entity_id
_entity_poly.type
_entity_poly.pdbx_seq_one_letter_code
_entity_poly.pdbx_strand_id
1 'polypeptide(L)'
;MYEKEVEQLQNIIDDSKRIVFFGGAGVSSESNIPDFRSADGLYQQKYKYSPEQIVSHSFFVRNPEGFYEFYKEKMMFLDAKPNAAHLKLAELEEAGKLTAVITQNIDGLHQAAGSKNVLELHGSIHRNYCMKCHKFYDAAYVKNASGIPRCTCGGMIKPDVVLYEEGLDSDVISRSIKAISEADTLIIGGTSLVVYPAAGFVDYFRGKHLVVINKSATAREVGAKLTIAAPIGEILGRVH
;
A
#
# COMPACT_ATOMS: atom_id res chain seq x y z
N MET A 1 7.20 14.00 22.31
CA MET A 1 8.17 13.13 21.64
C MET A 1 8.13 13.46 20.15
N TYR A 2 9.22 13.41 19.42
CA TYR A 2 9.38 13.71 17.98
C TYR A 2 9.20 15.19 17.55
N GLU A 3 9.19 16.16 18.45
CA GLU A 3 8.96 17.58 18.10
C GLU A 3 9.99 18.11 17.11
N LYS A 4 11.27 17.77 17.33
CA LYS A 4 12.37 18.18 16.45
C LYS A 4 12.30 17.52 15.07
N GLU A 5 11.96 16.25 15.02
CA GLU A 5 11.80 15.50 13.77
C GLU A 5 10.59 16.00 12.98
N VAL A 6 9.49 16.33 13.66
CA VAL A 6 8.29 16.92 13.03
C VAL A 6 8.60 18.31 12.48
N GLU A 7 9.32 19.16 13.22
CA GLU A 7 9.75 20.48 12.73
C GLU A 7 10.65 20.36 11.49
N GLN A 8 11.59 19.41 11.50
CA GLN A 8 12.44 19.15 10.33
C GLN A 8 11.63 18.67 9.13
N LEU A 9 10.67 17.79 9.35
CA LEU A 9 9.75 17.29 8.30
C LEU A 9 8.90 18.44 7.74
N GLN A 10 8.36 19.31 8.59
CA GLN A 10 7.59 20.49 8.19
C GLN A 10 8.44 21.39 7.28
N ASN A 11 9.66 21.72 7.68
CA ASN A 11 10.57 22.54 6.88
C ASN A 11 10.87 21.91 5.50
N ILE A 12 11.00 20.57 5.43
CA ILE A 12 11.16 19.85 4.16
C ILE A 12 9.90 19.98 3.30
N ILE A 13 8.71 19.77 3.87
CA ILE A 13 7.44 19.89 3.17
C ILE A 13 7.22 21.32 2.66
N ASP A 14 7.56 22.32 3.46
CA ASP A 14 7.43 23.74 3.09
C ASP A 14 8.32 24.10 1.89
N ASP A 15 9.56 23.59 1.87
CA ASP A 15 10.53 23.78 0.78
C ASP A 15 10.18 22.98 -0.49
N SER A 16 9.30 21.99 -0.38
CA SER A 16 8.94 21.06 -1.46
C SER A 16 7.83 21.60 -2.37
N LYS A 17 7.91 21.27 -3.66
CA LYS A 17 6.90 21.57 -4.67
C LYS A 17 6.30 20.33 -5.33
N ARG A 18 7.01 19.22 -5.33
CA ARG A 18 6.60 17.94 -5.93
C ARG A 18 6.98 16.80 -5.02
N ILE A 19 6.14 16.59 -4.00
CA ILE A 19 6.28 15.47 -3.08
C ILE A 19 5.68 14.23 -3.71
N VAL A 20 6.37 13.10 -3.62
CA VAL A 20 5.82 11.78 -3.87
C VAL A 20 5.89 10.98 -2.58
N PHE A 21 4.80 10.30 -2.26
CA PHE A 21 4.74 9.35 -1.15
C PHE A 21 4.84 7.91 -1.67
N PHE A 22 5.70 7.09 -1.05
CA PHE A 22 5.82 5.67 -1.32
C PHE A 22 5.55 4.87 -0.05
N GLY A 23 4.46 4.12 -0.02
CA GLY A 23 3.98 3.46 1.18
C GLY A 23 3.71 1.96 1.06
N GLY A 24 3.65 1.29 2.21
CA GLY A 24 3.30 -0.11 2.34
C GLY A 24 2.39 -0.38 3.54
N ALA A 25 2.27 -1.65 3.96
CA ALA A 25 1.28 -2.11 4.93
C ALA A 25 1.35 -1.40 6.29
N GLY A 26 2.53 -0.93 6.70
CA GLY A 26 2.69 -0.17 7.94
C GLY A 26 1.96 1.17 7.96
N VAL A 27 1.54 1.73 6.80
CA VAL A 27 0.69 2.93 6.74
C VAL A 27 -0.69 2.64 7.30
N SER A 28 -1.21 1.45 7.09
CA SER A 28 -2.57 1.05 7.50
C SER A 28 -2.63 0.37 8.86
N SER A 29 -1.48 0.15 9.54
CA SER A 29 -1.46 -0.46 10.87
C SER A 29 -2.20 0.38 11.92
N GLU A 30 -2.18 1.72 11.79
CA GLU A 30 -2.95 2.65 12.63
C GLU A 30 -4.43 2.75 12.22
N SER A 31 -4.84 2.02 11.19
CA SER A 31 -6.22 1.79 10.76
C SER A 31 -6.74 0.40 11.15
N ASN A 32 -6.05 -0.30 12.06
CA ASN A 32 -6.33 -1.67 12.51
C ASN A 32 -6.24 -2.73 11.39
N ILE A 33 -5.47 -2.48 10.35
CA ILE A 33 -5.10 -3.50 9.37
C ILE A 33 -3.71 -4.02 9.74
N PRO A 34 -3.57 -5.31 10.11
CA PRO A 34 -2.27 -5.88 10.45
C PRO A 34 -1.35 -5.85 9.23
N ASP A 35 -0.10 -5.49 9.43
CA ASP A 35 0.90 -5.65 8.40
C ASP A 35 1.34 -7.12 8.26
N PHE A 36 2.23 -7.40 7.31
CA PHE A 36 2.64 -8.78 7.02
C PHE A 36 3.79 -9.26 7.91
N ARG A 37 4.69 -8.38 8.37
CA ARG A 37 6.04 -8.75 8.87
C ARG A 37 6.36 -8.30 10.28
N SER A 38 5.59 -7.39 10.88
CA SER A 38 5.80 -7.00 12.27
C SER A 38 5.62 -8.18 13.23
N ALA A 39 5.96 -8.00 14.50
CA ALA A 39 5.83 -9.05 15.52
C ALA A 39 4.39 -9.61 15.62
N ASP A 40 3.38 -8.76 15.34
CA ASP A 40 1.96 -9.13 15.32
C ASP A 40 1.42 -9.32 13.88
N GLY A 41 2.30 -9.31 12.88
CA GLY A 41 1.95 -9.39 11.47
C GLY A 41 1.47 -10.78 11.04
N LEU A 42 0.88 -10.83 9.84
CA LEU A 42 0.29 -12.06 9.30
C LEU A 42 1.29 -13.21 9.19
N TYR A 43 2.57 -12.91 8.91
CA TYR A 43 3.60 -13.95 8.76
C TYR A 43 4.06 -14.58 10.07
N GLN A 44 3.73 -14.01 11.21
CA GLN A 44 4.02 -14.58 12.53
C GLN A 44 2.95 -15.59 13.01
N GLN A 45 1.79 -15.62 12.34
CA GLN A 45 0.71 -16.53 12.68
C GLN A 45 0.99 -17.95 12.13
N LYS A 46 0.55 -18.98 12.87
CA LYS A 46 0.71 -20.38 12.44
C LYS A 46 -0.37 -20.77 11.43
N TYR A 47 0.00 -20.94 10.18
CA TYR A 47 -0.83 -21.47 9.12
C TYR A 47 -0.29 -22.81 8.61
N LYS A 48 -1.13 -23.60 7.95
CA LYS A 48 -0.71 -24.83 7.26
C LYS A 48 0.26 -24.53 6.09
N TYR A 49 0.08 -23.39 5.45
CA TYR A 49 0.95 -22.85 4.40
C TYR A 49 1.35 -21.43 4.79
N SER A 50 2.52 -20.95 4.36
CA SER A 50 2.88 -19.56 4.63
C SER A 50 1.91 -18.59 3.93
N PRO A 51 1.64 -17.40 4.50
CA PRO A 51 0.81 -16.39 3.83
C PRO A 51 1.26 -16.09 2.39
N GLU A 52 2.59 -16.00 2.13
CA GLU A 52 3.12 -15.80 0.78
C GLU A 52 2.73 -16.94 -0.17
N GLN A 53 2.74 -18.18 0.31
CA GLN A 53 2.28 -19.32 -0.50
C GLN A 53 0.78 -19.21 -0.78
N ILE A 54 -0.03 -18.86 0.24
CA ILE A 54 -1.49 -18.78 0.08
C ILE A 54 -1.88 -17.68 -0.93
N VAL A 55 -1.18 -16.53 -0.89
CA VAL A 55 -1.45 -15.42 -1.81
C VAL A 55 -0.58 -15.47 -3.08
N SER A 56 -0.21 -16.67 -3.54
CA SER A 56 0.45 -16.88 -4.83
C SER A 56 -0.53 -17.29 -5.93
N HIS A 57 -0.18 -17.00 -7.19
CA HIS A 57 -0.98 -17.42 -8.35
C HIS A 57 -1.16 -18.93 -8.41
N SER A 58 -0.08 -19.68 -8.21
CA SER A 58 -0.12 -21.15 -8.24
C SER A 58 -1.00 -21.75 -7.14
N PHE A 59 -1.05 -21.16 -5.95
CA PHE A 59 -1.96 -21.59 -4.89
C PHE A 59 -3.40 -21.23 -5.22
N PHE A 60 -3.66 -20.01 -5.70
CA PHE A 60 -4.99 -19.58 -6.13
C PHE A 60 -5.61 -20.53 -7.17
N VAL A 61 -4.82 -20.96 -8.15
CA VAL A 61 -5.27 -21.91 -9.20
C VAL A 61 -5.50 -23.31 -8.62
N ARG A 62 -4.59 -23.79 -7.76
CA ARG A 62 -4.61 -25.16 -7.26
C ARG A 62 -5.60 -25.38 -6.11
N ASN A 63 -5.78 -24.38 -5.25
CA ASN A 63 -6.64 -24.42 -4.06
C ASN A 63 -7.39 -23.09 -3.87
N PRO A 64 -8.34 -22.75 -4.77
CA PRO A 64 -9.07 -21.49 -4.67
C PRO A 64 -9.93 -21.40 -3.39
N GLU A 65 -10.41 -22.50 -2.85
CA GLU A 65 -11.17 -22.51 -1.58
C GLU A 65 -10.31 -22.00 -0.43
N GLY A 66 -9.13 -22.59 -0.25
CA GLY A 66 -8.18 -22.15 0.80
C GLY A 66 -7.68 -20.72 0.59
N PHE A 67 -7.52 -20.29 -0.68
CA PHE A 67 -7.20 -18.89 -0.99
C PHE A 67 -8.33 -17.95 -0.51
N TYR A 68 -9.60 -18.21 -0.85
CA TYR A 68 -10.70 -17.33 -0.48
C TYR A 68 -11.03 -17.34 1.00
N GLU A 69 -10.83 -18.46 1.69
CA GLU A 69 -10.93 -18.52 3.15
C GLU A 69 -9.95 -17.52 3.80
N PHE A 70 -8.67 -17.62 3.45
CA PHE A 70 -7.63 -16.71 3.94
C PHE A 70 -7.87 -15.26 3.50
N TYR A 71 -8.13 -15.05 2.20
CA TYR A 71 -8.29 -13.73 1.60
C TYR A 71 -9.40 -12.92 2.26
N LYS A 72 -10.58 -13.55 2.42
CA LYS A 72 -11.73 -12.90 3.05
C LYS A 72 -11.50 -12.59 4.53
N GLU A 73 -10.85 -13.50 5.25
CA GLU A 73 -10.61 -13.34 6.68
C GLU A 73 -9.49 -12.34 6.97
N LYS A 74 -8.37 -12.45 6.25
CA LYS A 74 -7.10 -11.82 6.61
C LYS A 74 -6.71 -10.63 5.72
N MET A 75 -7.37 -10.41 4.59
CA MET A 75 -7.01 -9.33 3.66
C MET A 75 -8.14 -8.34 3.37
N MET A 76 -9.40 -8.71 3.62
CA MET A 76 -10.56 -7.87 3.34
C MET A 76 -11.07 -7.15 4.60
N PHE A 77 -10.48 -6.01 4.93
CA PHE A 77 -10.86 -5.14 6.07
C PHE A 77 -11.75 -3.99 5.58
N LEU A 78 -13.01 -4.30 5.22
CA LEU A 78 -13.92 -3.34 4.57
C LEU A 78 -14.40 -2.21 5.52
N ASP A 79 -14.32 -2.41 6.84
CA ASP A 79 -14.74 -1.45 7.85
C ASP A 79 -13.61 -0.52 8.32
N ALA A 80 -12.37 -0.76 7.83
CA ALA A 80 -11.23 0.07 8.17
C ALA A 80 -11.44 1.53 7.70
N LYS A 81 -10.91 2.48 8.47
CA LYS A 81 -11.02 3.91 8.18
C LYS A 81 -9.62 4.50 7.97
N PRO A 82 -9.51 5.53 7.11
CA PRO A 82 -8.27 6.28 6.99
C PRO A 82 -7.78 6.80 8.34
N ASN A 83 -6.48 6.71 8.59
CA ASN A 83 -5.82 7.31 9.74
C ASN A 83 -5.19 8.66 9.38
N ALA A 84 -4.51 9.29 10.36
CA ALA A 84 -3.93 10.61 10.20
C ALA A 84 -2.92 10.70 9.03
N ALA A 85 -2.19 9.61 8.72
CA ALA A 85 -1.27 9.61 7.57
C ALA A 85 -2.03 9.74 6.25
N HIS A 86 -3.09 8.94 6.05
CA HIS A 86 -3.91 9.00 4.84
C HIS A 86 -4.54 10.38 4.65
N LEU A 87 -5.08 10.96 5.73
CA LEU A 87 -5.73 12.27 5.70
C LEU A 87 -4.72 13.38 5.37
N LYS A 88 -3.55 13.38 6.00
CA LYS A 88 -2.51 14.39 5.70
C LYS A 88 -1.99 14.28 4.27
N LEU A 89 -1.82 13.09 3.72
CA LEU A 89 -1.41 12.91 2.33
C LEU A 89 -2.45 13.47 1.35
N ALA A 90 -3.75 13.27 1.64
CA ALA A 90 -4.83 13.85 0.84
C ALA A 90 -4.85 15.39 0.94
N GLU A 91 -4.63 15.94 2.13
CA GLU A 91 -4.51 17.39 2.36
C GLU A 91 -3.33 18.00 1.58
N LEU A 92 -2.16 17.36 1.61
CA LEU A 92 -0.99 17.80 0.85
C LEU A 92 -1.20 17.72 -0.67
N GLU A 93 -1.99 16.76 -1.14
CA GLU A 93 -2.39 16.67 -2.55
C GLU A 93 -3.34 17.81 -2.92
N GLU A 94 -4.34 18.09 -2.10
CA GLU A 94 -5.29 19.21 -2.29
C GLU A 94 -4.56 20.57 -2.29
N ALA A 95 -3.55 20.72 -1.42
CA ALA A 95 -2.68 21.91 -1.39
C ALA A 95 -1.71 22.01 -2.60
N GLY A 96 -1.70 21.02 -3.50
CA GLY A 96 -0.82 20.99 -4.68
C GLY A 96 0.65 20.67 -4.36
N LYS A 97 0.97 20.23 -3.15
CA LYS A 97 2.30 19.85 -2.70
C LYS A 97 2.65 18.40 -3.06
N LEU A 98 1.69 17.47 -2.86
CA LEU A 98 1.87 16.06 -3.16
C LEU A 98 1.31 15.74 -4.53
N THR A 99 2.14 15.12 -5.38
CA THR A 99 1.82 14.84 -6.77
C THR A 99 1.34 13.41 -7.01
N ALA A 100 1.75 12.46 -6.18
CA ALA A 100 1.28 11.08 -6.23
C ALA A 100 1.46 10.35 -4.90
N VAL A 101 0.54 9.46 -4.61
CA VAL A 101 0.68 8.38 -3.63
C VAL A 101 0.98 7.10 -4.41
N ILE A 102 2.13 6.47 -4.16
CA ILE A 102 2.48 5.15 -4.68
C ILE A 102 2.32 4.17 -3.51
N THR A 103 1.41 3.23 -3.63
CA THR A 103 1.10 2.33 -2.53
C THR A 103 1.21 0.86 -2.92
N GLN A 104 1.76 0.06 -2.01
CA GLN A 104 1.73 -1.40 -2.08
C GLN A 104 0.45 -1.97 -1.46
N ASN A 105 -0.34 -1.12 -0.78
CA ASN A 105 -1.57 -1.53 -0.12
C ASN A 105 -2.71 -1.70 -1.13
N ILE A 106 -3.61 -2.61 -0.77
CA ILE A 106 -4.79 -2.97 -1.57
C ILE A 106 -6.11 -2.52 -0.92
N ASP A 107 -6.02 -1.81 0.22
CA ASP A 107 -7.14 -1.49 1.11
C ASP A 107 -8.02 -0.31 0.66
N GLY A 108 -7.52 0.54 -0.25
CA GLY A 108 -8.25 1.71 -0.76
C GLY A 108 -8.34 2.88 0.23
N LEU A 109 -7.59 2.86 1.35
CA LEU A 109 -7.70 3.90 2.39
C LEU A 109 -7.18 5.27 1.94
N HIS A 110 -6.23 5.33 1.01
CA HIS A 110 -5.78 6.61 0.42
C HIS A 110 -6.92 7.28 -0.35
N GLN A 111 -7.64 6.53 -1.19
CA GLN A 111 -8.80 7.04 -1.92
C GLN A 111 -9.95 7.41 -0.96
N ALA A 112 -10.19 6.60 0.08
CA ALA A 112 -11.18 6.88 1.10
C ALA A 112 -10.86 8.15 1.92
N ALA A 113 -9.58 8.52 2.04
CA ALA A 113 -9.13 9.77 2.65
C ALA A 113 -9.28 11.00 1.74
N GLY A 114 -9.50 10.80 0.42
CA GLY A 114 -9.65 11.86 -0.56
C GLY A 114 -8.50 12.01 -1.56
N SER A 115 -7.43 11.21 -1.46
CA SER A 115 -6.34 11.21 -2.46
C SER A 115 -6.87 10.80 -3.83
N LYS A 116 -6.47 11.52 -4.87
CA LYS A 116 -6.95 11.36 -6.26
C LYS A 116 -5.95 10.63 -7.13
N ASN A 117 -4.66 10.96 -7.01
CA ASN A 117 -3.60 10.33 -7.78
C ASN A 117 -2.90 9.23 -6.96
N VAL A 118 -3.59 8.09 -6.84
CA VAL A 118 -3.09 6.91 -6.14
C VAL A 118 -2.67 5.84 -7.15
N LEU A 119 -1.41 5.46 -7.11
CA LEU A 119 -0.82 4.41 -7.94
C LEU A 119 -0.72 3.12 -7.12
N GLU A 120 -1.69 2.23 -7.32
CA GLU A 120 -1.84 0.97 -6.59
C GLU A 120 -0.99 -0.13 -7.24
N LEU A 121 0.25 -0.32 -6.77
CA LEU A 121 1.20 -1.29 -7.34
C LEU A 121 0.70 -2.74 -7.29
N HIS A 122 -0.10 -3.07 -6.29
CA HIS A 122 -0.61 -4.43 -6.10
C HIS A 122 -2.13 -4.53 -6.31
N GLY A 123 -2.74 -3.54 -6.98
CA GLY A 123 -4.17 -3.54 -7.25
C GLY A 123 -5.03 -3.19 -6.03
N SER A 124 -6.28 -3.69 -5.98
CA SER A 124 -7.24 -3.31 -4.94
C SER A 124 -8.26 -4.42 -4.65
N ILE A 125 -8.60 -4.57 -3.35
CA ILE A 125 -9.70 -5.45 -2.90
C ILE A 125 -11.08 -4.97 -3.41
N HIS A 126 -11.19 -3.69 -3.77
CA HIS A 126 -12.47 -3.09 -4.20
C HIS A 126 -12.83 -3.38 -5.65
N ARG A 127 -11.90 -3.90 -6.45
CA ARG A 127 -12.13 -4.31 -7.84
C ARG A 127 -11.97 -5.82 -7.96
N ASN A 128 -12.98 -6.46 -8.50
CA ASN A 128 -12.98 -7.90 -8.69
C ASN A 128 -13.64 -8.23 -10.03
N TYR A 129 -13.09 -9.17 -10.78
CA TYR A 129 -13.56 -9.46 -12.12
C TYR A 129 -13.78 -10.95 -12.35
N CYS A 130 -14.84 -11.27 -13.10
CA CYS A 130 -15.06 -12.62 -13.57
C CYS A 130 -13.96 -13.04 -14.55
N MET A 131 -13.31 -14.15 -14.28
CA MET A 131 -12.25 -14.69 -15.16
C MET A 131 -12.74 -15.14 -16.53
N LYS A 132 -14.08 -15.32 -16.72
CA LYS A 132 -14.68 -15.77 -17.97
C LYS A 132 -15.24 -14.62 -18.81
N CYS A 133 -16.00 -13.71 -18.21
CA CYS A 133 -16.73 -12.67 -18.94
C CYS A 133 -16.32 -11.23 -18.54
N HIS A 134 -15.34 -11.09 -17.66
CA HIS A 134 -14.77 -9.81 -17.18
C HIS A 134 -15.78 -8.88 -16.50
N LYS A 135 -16.98 -9.39 -16.13
CA LYS A 135 -17.95 -8.59 -15.36
C LYS A 135 -17.34 -8.19 -14.03
N PHE A 136 -17.49 -6.92 -13.70
CA PHE A 136 -17.07 -6.31 -12.43
C PHE A 136 -17.95 -6.74 -11.26
N TYR A 137 -17.32 -6.88 -10.08
CA TYR A 137 -17.96 -7.11 -8.79
C TYR A 137 -17.24 -6.30 -7.71
N ASP A 138 -17.99 -5.72 -6.78
CA ASP A 138 -17.43 -5.00 -5.65
C ASP A 138 -16.88 -5.93 -4.56
N ALA A 139 -16.20 -5.33 -3.57
CA ALA A 139 -15.63 -6.07 -2.46
C ALA A 139 -16.70 -6.75 -1.59
N ALA A 140 -17.86 -6.09 -1.40
CA ALA A 140 -18.94 -6.63 -0.58
C ALA A 140 -19.49 -7.93 -1.16
N TYR A 141 -19.64 -8.02 -2.48
CA TYR A 141 -20.04 -9.25 -3.16
C TYR A 141 -19.07 -10.40 -2.88
N VAL A 142 -17.76 -10.15 -3.00
CA VAL A 142 -16.74 -11.18 -2.76
C VAL A 142 -16.69 -11.57 -1.28
N LYS A 143 -16.74 -10.60 -0.36
CA LYS A 143 -16.70 -10.83 1.09
C LYS A 143 -17.87 -11.70 1.57
N ASN A 144 -19.08 -11.45 1.05
CA ASN A 144 -20.30 -12.12 1.47
C ASN A 144 -20.58 -13.44 0.73
N ALA A 145 -19.84 -13.75 -0.35
CA ALA A 145 -20.02 -15.00 -1.08
C ALA A 145 -19.68 -16.21 -0.20
N SER A 146 -20.50 -17.27 -0.23
CA SER A 146 -20.16 -18.56 0.39
C SER A 146 -19.09 -19.26 -0.45
N GLY A 147 -17.96 -19.64 0.17
CA GLY A 147 -16.84 -20.30 -0.52
C GLY A 147 -16.24 -19.44 -1.64
N ILE A 148 -16.06 -20.02 -2.82
CA ILE A 148 -15.48 -19.36 -4.00
C ILE A 148 -16.50 -18.41 -4.63
N PRO A 149 -16.23 -17.10 -4.77
CA PRO A 149 -17.15 -16.17 -5.45
C PRO A 149 -17.36 -16.55 -6.92
N ARG A 150 -18.62 -16.61 -7.36
CA ARG A 150 -19.02 -16.98 -8.70
C ARG A 150 -19.81 -15.88 -9.39
N CYS A 151 -19.51 -15.69 -10.67
CA CYS A 151 -20.27 -14.83 -11.56
C CYS A 151 -21.58 -15.50 -12.00
N THR A 152 -22.56 -14.70 -12.41
CA THR A 152 -23.82 -15.21 -13.03
C THR A 152 -23.59 -16.06 -14.27
N CYS A 153 -22.44 -15.92 -14.95
CA CYS A 153 -22.06 -16.79 -16.07
C CYS A 153 -21.37 -18.11 -15.66
N GLY A 154 -21.31 -18.40 -14.34
CA GLY A 154 -20.62 -19.57 -13.77
C GLY A 154 -19.11 -19.43 -13.62
N GLY A 155 -18.48 -18.37 -14.14
CA GLY A 155 -17.05 -18.11 -14.00
C GLY A 155 -16.65 -17.76 -12.56
N MET A 156 -15.44 -18.12 -12.16
CA MET A 156 -14.84 -17.67 -10.88
C MET A 156 -14.52 -16.17 -10.96
N ILE A 157 -14.71 -15.46 -9.86
CA ILE A 157 -14.37 -14.05 -9.76
C ILE A 157 -12.99 -13.96 -9.10
N LYS A 158 -12.01 -13.33 -9.76
CA LYS A 158 -10.69 -13.06 -9.20
C LYS A 158 -10.61 -11.60 -8.73
N PRO A 159 -10.07 -11.32 -7.52
CA PRO A 159 -9.78 -9.95 -7.13
C PRO A 159 -8.70 -9.35 -8.02
N ASP A 160 -8.82 -8.05 -8.31
CA ASP A 160 -7.80 -7.25 -9.00
C ASP A 160 -6.64 -6.93 -8.04
N VAL A 161 -6.08 -7.99 -7.48
CA VAL A 161 -4.92 -7.96 -6.58
C VAL A 161 -3.82 -8.76 -7.25
N VAL A 162 -2.62 -8.18 -7.31
CA VAL A 162 -1.42 -8.84 -7.82
C VAL A 162 -0.95 -9.85 -6.78
N LEU A 163 -1.02 -11.13 -7.13
CA LEU A 163 -0.53 -12.23 -6.30
C LEU A 163 0.97 -12.42 -6.53
N TYR A 164 1.65 -13.07 -5.58
CA TYR A 164 3.00 -13.55 -5.86
C TYR A 164 2.98 -14.39 -7.13
N GLU A 165 4.07 -14.34 -7.91
CA GLU A 165 4.22 -14.96 -9.25
C GLU A 165 3.50 -14.19 -10.39
N GLU A 166 2.69 -13.17 -10.09
CA GLU A 166 2.07 -12.30 -11.09
C GLU A 166 2.92 -11.03 -11.32
N GLY A 167 2.87 -10.50 -12.53
CA GLY A 167 3.51 -9.22 -12.89
C GLY A 167 2.68 -8.02 -12.42
N LEU A 168 3.37 -6.93 -12.08
CA LEU A 168 2.71 -5.63 -11.85
C LEU A 168 2.21 -5.05 -13.18
N ASP A 169 1.20 -4.19 -13.11
CA ASP A 169 0.71 -3.44 -14.26
C ASP A 169 1.78 -2.49 -14.82
N SER A 170 2.06 -2.57 -16.11
CA SER A 170 3.15 -1.82 -16.77
C SER A 170 2.89 -0.30 -16.81
N ASP A 171 1.63 0.14 -16.90
CA ASP A 171 1.26 1.56 -16.84
C ASP A 171 1.50 2.10 -15.42
N VAL A 172 1.07 1.37 -14.40
CA VAL A 172 1.30 1.75 -12.99
C VAL A 172 2.80 1.81 -12.68
N ILE A 173 3.61 0.84 -13.18
CA ILE A 173 5.09 0.89 -13.06
C ILE A 173 5.64 2.16 -13.68
N SER A 174 5.29 2.42 -14.93
CA SER A 174 5.83 3.55 -15.71
C SER A 174 5.47 4.88 -15.06
N ARG A 175 4.23 5.05 -14.62
CA ARG A 175 3.75 6.25 -13.92
C ARG A 175 4.42 6.43 -12.56
N SER A 176 4.65 5.34 -11.83
CA SER A 176 5.33 5.37 -10.52
C SER A 176 6.78 5.80 -10.67
N ILE A 177 7.53 5.21 -11.60
CA ILE A 177 8.92 5.57 -11.87
C ILE A 177 9.01 7.03 -12.32
N LYS A 178 8.13 7.46 -13.23
CA LYS A 178 8.07 8.86 -13.68
C LYS A 178 7.82 9.80 -12.50
N ALA A 179 6.81 9.55 -11.69
CA ALA A 179 6.49 10.40 -10.54
C ALA A 179 7.69 10.53 -9.59
N ILE A 180 8.35 9.40 -9.24
CA ILE A 180 9.52 9.38 -8.36
C ILE A 180 10.70 10.16 -8.97
N SER A 181 10.96 9.98 -10.27
CA SER A 181 12.09 10.64 -10.95
C SER A 181 11.92 12.16 -11.08
N GLU A 182 10.68 12.64 -11.13
CA GLU A 182 10.34 14.07 -11.23
C GLU A 182 10.14 14.74 -9.87
N ALA A 183 10.12 13.97 -8.78
CA ALA A 183 9.91 14.51 -7.44
C ALA A 183 11.13 15.27 -6.92
N ASP A 184 10.92 16.38 -6.22
CA ASP A 184 11.96 17.04 -5.43
C ASP A 184 12.10 16.46 -4.02
N THR A 185 11.01 15.83 -3.54
CA THR A 185 10.95 15.16 -2.24
C THR A 185 10.26 13.80 -2.37
N LEU A 186 10.91 12.75 -1.88
CA LEU A 186 10.34 11.42 -1.74
C LEU A 186 10.18 11.07 -0.26
N ILE A 187 8.95 10.84 0.17
CA ILE A 187 8.64 10.34 1.52
C ILE A 187 8.34 8.86 1.42
N ILE A 188 9.16 8.04 2.07
CA ILE A 188 8.96 6.59 2.18
C ILE A 188 8.40 6.30 3.58
N GLY A 189 7.29 5.58 3.67
CA GLY A 189 6.69 5.30 4.95
C GLY A 189 5.95 3.96 5.06
N GLY A 190 6.00 3.36 6.25
CA GLY A 190 5.24 2.15 6.54
C GLY A 190 5.58 0.95 5.65
N THR A 191 6.82 0.84 5.16
CA THR A 191 7.24 -0.26 4.27
C THR A 191 8.62 -0.80 4.65
N SER A 192 8.78 -2.11 4.58
CA SER A 192 10.08 -2.76 4.78
C SER A 192 11.01 -2.68 3.57
N LEU A 193 10.48 -2.29 2.38
CA LEU A 193 11.21 -2.21 1.10
C LEU A 193 11.91 -3.53 0.69
N VAL A 194 11.27 -4.67 0.96
CA VAL A 194 11.83 -6.00 0.63
C VAL A 194 11.06 -6.71 -0.50
N VAL A 195 9.90 -6.18 -0.91
CA VAL A 195 9.08 -6.77 -1.98
C VAL A 195 9.46 -6.15 -3.33
N TYR A 196 10.09 -6.96 -4.18
CA TYR A 196 10.46 -6.55 -5.54
C TYR A 196 9.35 -6.94 -6.55
N PRO A 197 9.20 -6.17 -7.67
CA PRO A 197 10.05 -5.05 -8.11
C PRO A 197 9.76 -3.71 -7.42
N ALA A 198 8.67 -3.56 -6.66
CA ALA A 198 8.22 -2.30 -6.06
C ALA A 198 9.32 -1.59 -5.22
N ALA A 199 10.05 -2.35 -4.40
CA ALA A 199 11.15 -1.80 -3.58
C ALA A 199 12.26 -1.13 -4.40
N GLY A 200 12.47 -1.55 -5.65
CA GLY A 200 13.47 -0.97 -6.55
C GLY A 200 13.07 0.38 -7.14
N PHE A 201 11.79 0.77 -7.10
CA PHE A 201 11.34 2.03 -7.72
C PHE A 201 11.90 3.25 -7.02
N VAL A 202 12.18 3.18 -5.73
CA VAL A 202 12.80 4.27 -4.96
C VAL A 202 14.20 4.63 -5.48
N ASP A 203 14.88 3.72 -6.20
CA ASP A 203 16.19 3.96 -6.80
C ASP A 203 16.16 4.96 -7.97
N TYR A 204 14.99 5.26 -8.51
CA TYR A 204 14.83 6.27 -9.55
C TYR A 204 14.75 7.71 -9.00
N PHE A 205 14.67 7.89 -7.68
CA PHE A 205 14.64 9.20 -7.06
C PHE A 205 15.97 9.96 -7.28
N ARG A 206 15.86 11.21 -7.70
CA ARG A 206 17.00 12.13 -7.97
C ARG A 206 16.81 13.51 -7.33
N GLY A 207 15.75 13.65 -6.52
CA GLY A 207 15.41 14.92 -5.89
C GLY A 207 16.28 15.30 -4.70
N LYS A 208 15.89 16.37 -4.03
CA LYS A 208 16.65 16.99 -2.95
C LYS A 208 16.48 16.31 -1.59
N HIS A 209 15.26 15.86 -1.29
CA HIS A 209 14.92 15.36 0.04
C HIS A 209 14.36 13.92 -0.02
N LEU A 210 15.14 13.00 0.51
CA LEU A 210 14.68 11.64 0.83
C LEU A 210 14.33 11.59 2.32
N VAL A 211 13.09 11.26 2.63
CA VAL A 211 12.58 11.12 4.00
C VAL A 211 12.12 9.68 4.21
N VAL A 212 12.46 9.07 5.33
CA VAL A 212 12.01 7.74 5.72
C VAL A 212 11.30 7.79 7.07
N ILE A 213 10.06 7.33 7.13
CA ILE A 213 9.25 7.26 8.35
C ILE A 213 8.77 5.82 8.55
N ASN A 214 9.40 5.10 9.46
CA ASN A 214 9.10 3.69 9.72
C ASN A 214 9.32 3.34 11.19
N LYS A 215 8.53 2.37 11.70
CA LYS A 215 8.77 1.84 13.06
C LYS A 215 10.09 1.08 13.19
N SER A 216 10.52 0.42 12.12
CA SER A 216 11.75 -0.39 12.06
C SER A 216 12.68 0.14 10.99
N ALA A 217 13.98 -0.04 11.20
CA ALA A 217 15.01 0.35 10.24
C ALA A 217 14.83 -0.35 8.87
N THR A 218 15.16 0.37 7.81
CA THR A 218 15.14 -0.15 6.43
C THR A 218 16.50 0.04 5.76
N ALA A 219 16.77 -0.73 4.72
CA ALA A 219 18.01 -0.61 3.94
C ALA A 219 18.15 0.76 3.22
N ARG A 220 17.08 1.57 3.15
CA ARG A 220 17.05 2.87 2.45
C ARG A 220 17.26 4.09 3.34
N GLU A 221 17.56 3.89 4.62
CA GLU A 221 17.95 4.98 5.52
C GLU A 221 19.31 5.58 5.16
N VAL A 222 20.17 4.79 4.51
CA VAL A 222 21.46 5.25 4.02
C VAL A 222 21.23 6.28 2.91
N GLY A 223 21.63 7.54 3.18
CA GLY A 223 21.44 8.68 2.27
C GLY A 223 20.11 9.43 2.45
N ALA A 224 19.25 9.02 3.38
CA ALA A 224 18.07 9.80 3.74
C ALA A 224 18.47 11.12 4.40
N LYS A 225 17.78 12.22 4.03
CA LYS A 225 17.94 13.54 4.66
C LYS A 225 17.34 13.55 6.06
N LEU A 226 16.26 12.79 6.26
CA LEU A 226 15.57 12.66 7.53
C LEU A 226 15.06 11.22 7.68
N THR A 227 15.37 10.61 8.82
CA THR A 227 14.82 9.30 9.21
C THR A 227 14.10 9.45 10.54
N ILE A 228 12.86 8.97 10.61
CA ILE A 228 12.03 9.01 11.82
C ILE A 228 11.59 7.60 12.17
N ALA A 229 12.04 7.10 13.31
CA ALA A 229 11.66 5.78 13.83
C ALA A 229 10.36 5.89 14.65
N ALA A 230 9.21 5.95 13.94
CA ALA A 230 7.89 6.16 14.56
C ALA A 230 6.75 5.60 13.70
N PRO A 231 5.53 5.46 14.29
CA PRO A 231 4.30 5.27 13.53
C PRO A 231 4.07 6.46 12.58
N ILE A 232 3.75 6.17 11.33
CA ILE A 232 3.67 7.22 10.31
C ILE A 232 2.49 8.19 10.52
N GLY A 233 1.35 7.69 11.01
CA GLY A 233 0.20 8.53 11.32
C GLY A 233 0.47 9.47 12.48
N GLU A 234 1.23 9.03 13.49
CA GLU A 234 1.66 9.90 14.60
C GLU A 234 2.50 11.08 14.11
N ILE A 235 3.38 10.84 13.13
CA ILE A 235 4.27 11.89 12.58
C ILE A 235 3.52 12.81 11.62
N LEU A 236 2.87 12.24 10.60
CA LEU A 236 2.17 13.03 9.58
C LEU A 236 0.98 13.79 10.16
N GLY A 237 0.31 13.26 11.19
CA GLY A 237 -0.79 13.95 11.87
C GLY A 237 -0.39 15.21 12.65
N ARG A 238 0.92 15.47 12.82
CA ARG A 238 1.46 16.68 13.50
C ARG A 238 2.01 17.72 12.53
N VAL A 239 2.08 17.39 11.25
CA VAL A 239 2.50 18.32 10.19
C VAL A 239 1.29 19.23 9.84
N HIS A 240 1.57 20.50 9.57
CA HIS A 240 0.57 21.54 9.28
C HIS A 240 0.48 21.86 7.80
#